data_c4cc743b2fbbd1a0b4c013078feb2f09
#
_entry.id   c4cc743b2fbbd1a0b4c013078feb2f09
#
_cell.length_a   1.000
_cell.length_b   1.000
_cell.length_c   1.000
_cell.angle_alpha   90.00
_cell.angle_beta   90.00
_cell.angle_gamma   90.00
#
_symmetry.space_group_name_H-M   'P 1'
#
loop_
_entity.id
_entity.type
_entity.pdbx_description
1 polymer ?
#
loop_
_entity_poly.entity_id
_entity_poly.type
_entity_poly.pdbx_seq_one_letter_code
_entity_poly.pdbx_strand_id
1 'polypeptide(L)'
;MMREVRGPIPMAYHRIMSTSVSFSAAAPSALESARRRLIVALDVPDAASAHQLVGRLDAACTWFKVGLELFVAAGPTVLEPILARGCSVFLDLKLHDIPNTVAGAVRSAAGLGARMLTVHASGGPAMLAAARTALEGLANPPELLAVTMLTSMDVAQASAIGLGRGLSDQVELLARMGLNAGMRGFVCSPQEVSAVRALAGPEATLVVPGIRPAGSDPGDQKRIATPAETLRLGASYLVVSRPITQAADPAAAAAAIVAEMATAL
;
A
#
# COMPACT_ATOMS: atom_id res chain seq x y z
N MET A 1 23.69 -11.35 79.94
CA MET A 1 24.81 -11.87 79.19
C MET A 1 24.35 -13.16 78.53
N MET A 2 23.71 -13.00 77.32
CA MET A 2 23.16 -14.15 76.56
C MET A 2 23.77 -14.09 75.16
N ARG A 3 24.46 -15.17 74.82
CA ARG A 3 25.07 -15.38 73.49
C ARG A 3 24.03 -15.97 72.57
N GLU A 4 23.72 -15.28 71.47
CA GLU A 4 22.98 -15.82 70.31
C GLU A 4 23.93 -16.62 69.43
N VAL A 5 23.58 -17.88 69.20
CA VAL A 5 24.24 -18.77 68.23
C VAL A 5 23.38 -18.78 67.00
N ARG A 6 23.88 -18.15 65.89
CA ARG A 6 23.27 -18.25 64.56
C ARG A 6 23.92 -19.40 63.80
N GLY A 7 23.16 -20.44 63.52
CA GLY A 7 23.55 -21.51 62.60
C GLY A 7 23.28 -21.13 61.14
N PRO A 8 24.04 -21.69 60.16
CA PRO A 8 23.87 -21.36 58.76
C PRO A 8 22.65 -22.05 58.12
N ILE A 9 21.90 -21.30 57.32
CA ILE A 9 20.79 -21.78 56.52
C ILE A 9 21.34 -22.43 55.25
N PRO A 10 20.97 -23.65 54.85
CA PRO A 10 21.43 -24.26 53.60
C PRO A 10 20.67 -23.64 52.40
N MET A 11 21.41 -23.06 51.47
CA MET A 11 20.87 -22.62 50.16
C MET A 11 20.60 -23.85 49.30
N ALA A 12 19.33 -24.21 49.14
CA ALA A 12 18.87 -25.10 48.07
C ALA A 12 18.69 -24.30 46.78
N TYR A 13 19.64 -24.38 45.87
CA TYR A 13 19.47 -23.82 44.52
C TYR A 13 18.49 -24.66 43.72
N HIS A 14 17.28 -24.17 43.55
CA HIS A 14 16.36 -24.66 42.52
C HIS A 14 16.82 -24.12 41.17
N ARG A 15 17.49 -24.97 40.42
CA ARG A 15 17.81 -24.75 38.99
C ARG A 15 16.51 -24.91 38.19
N ILE A 16 15.78 -23.81 38.00
CA ILE A 16 14.67 -23.76 37.04
C ILE A 16 15.30 -23.80 35.66
N MET A 17 15.19 -24.95 34.99
CA MET A 17 15.51 -25.07 33.58
C MET A 17 14.50 -24.20 32.77
N SER A 18 14.93 -23.05 32.35
CA SER A 18 14.22 -22.22 31.39
C SER A 18 14.25 -22.93 30.03
N THR A 19 13.21 -23.69 29.72
CA THR A 19 12.95 -24.15 28.36
C THR A 19 12.42 -22.97 27.57
N SER A 20 13.33 -22.30 26.85
CA SER A 20 12.95 -21.33 25.83
C SER A 20 12.25 -22.07 24.68
N VAL A 21 10.93 -22.04 24.72
CA VAL A 21 10.12 -22.46 23.56
C VAL A 21 10.27 -21.36 22.52
N SER A 22 11.18 -21.56 21.56
CA SER A 22 11.26 -20.73 20.36
C SER A 22 10.01 -21.01 19.51
N PHE A 23 9.04 -20.11 19.58
CA PHE A 23 7.97 -20.05 18.58
C PHE A 23 8.59 -19.56 17.25
N SER A 24 9.04 -20.49 16.44
CA SER A 24 9.27 -20.21 15.03
C SER A 24 7.90 -19.98 14.38
N ALA A 25 7.53 -18.73 14.12
CA ALA A 25 6.36 -18.44 13.33
C ALA A 25 6.56 -19.07 11.95
N ALA A 26 5.73 -20.04 11.60
CA ALA A 26 5.75 -20.64 10.27
C ALA A 26 5.57 -19.53 9.22
N ALA A 27 6.27 -19.64 8.09
CA ALA A 27 6.08 -18.72 6.99
C ALA A 27 4.61 -18.69 6.57
N PRO A 28 4.04 -17.51 6.25
CA PRO A 28 2.64 -17.41 5.85
C PRO A 28 2.37 -18.27 4.61
N SER A 29 1.20 -18.89 4.53
CA SER A 29 0.80 -19.61 3.32
C SER A 29 0.73 -18.68 2.10
N ALA A 30 0.77 -19.25 0.88
CA ALA A 30 0.62 -18.45 -0.35
C ALA A 30 -0.69 -17.64 -0.35
N LEU A 31 -1.80 -18.21 0.15
CA LEU A 31 -3.07 -17.51 0.30
C LEU A 31 -2.98 -16.33 1.27
N GLU A 32 -2.35 -16.52 2.43
CA GLU A 32 -2.17 -15.45 3.40
C GLU A 32 -1.25 -14.36 2.86
N SER A 33 -0.18 -14.73 2.16
CA SER A 33 0.73 -13.79 1.48
C SER A 33 0.00 -13.00 0.39
N ALA A 34 -0.86 -13.65 -0.40
CA ALA A 34 -1.69 -13.01 -1.42
C ALA A 34 -2.69 -12.02 -0.79
N ARG A 35 -3.40 -12.45 0.27
CA ARG A 35 -4.36 -11.62 1.00
C ARG A 35 -3.74 -10.32 1.50
N ARG A 36 -2.50 -10.36 2.00
CA ARG A 36 -1.77 -9.18 2.47
C ARG A 36 -1.32 -8.24 1.36
N ARG A 37 -1.37 -8.68 0.09
CA ARG A 37 -0.98 -7.90 -1.09
C ARG A 37 -2.16 -7.37 -1.90
N LEU A 38 -3.39 -7.76 -1.57
CA LEU A 38 -4.60 -7.21 -2.18
C LEU A 38 -5.03 -5.94 -1.46
N ILE A 39 -5.16 -4.84 -2.19
CA ILE A 39 -5.74 -3.57 -1.74
C ILE A 39 -7.08 -3.38 -2.45
N VAL A 40 -8.17 -3.30 -1.69
CA VAL A 40 -9.49 -2.98 -2.27
C VAL A 40 -9.70 -1.48 -2.26
N ALA A 41 -9.96 -0.90 -3.44
CA ALA A 41 -10.25 0.52 -3.56
C ALA A 41 -11.72 0.80 -3.24
N LEU A 42 -11.94 1.67 -2.24
CA LEU A 42 -13.26 2.14 -1.82
C LEU A 42 -13.69 3.34 -2.68
N ASP A 43 -13.93 3.06 -3.97
CA ASP A 43 -14.40 4.07 -4.92
C ASP A 43 -15.94 4.12 -4.82
N VAL A 44 -16.43 4.75 -3.74
CA VAL A 44 -17.85 4.88 -3.36
C VAL A 44 -18.13 6.32 -2.92
N PRO A 45 -19.38 6.83 -3.06
CA PRO A 45 -19.68 8.26 -2.94
C PRO A 45 -19.71 8.77 -1.48
N ASP A 46 -19.79 7.91 -0.48
CA ASP A 46 -19.97 8.32 0.92
C ASP A 46 -19.38 7.36 1.94
N ALA A 47 -19.23 7.83 3.17
CA ALA A 47 -18.65 7.08 4.28
C ALA A 47 -19.51 5.84 4.67
N ALA A 48 -20.83 5.92 4.61
CA ALA A 48 -21.70 4.82 5.02
C ALA A 48 -21.53 3.63 4.08
N SER A 49 -21.52 3.88 2.77
CA SER A 49 -21.25 2.89 1.72
C SER A 49 -19.86 2.26 1.89
N ALA A 50 -18.83 3.09 2.20
CA ALA A 50 -17.49 2.62 2.44
C ALA A 50 -17.41 1.68 3.65
N HIS A 51 -17.98 2.06 4.79
CA HIS A 51 -17.97 1.26 6.02
C HIS A 51 -18.76 -0.05 5.87
N GLN A 52 -19.89 -0.02 5.15
CA GLN A 52 -20.65 -1.23 4.84
C GLN A 52 -19.81 -2.20 4.00
N LEU A 53 -19.13 -1.70 2.97
CA LEU A 53 -18.28 -2.50 2.10
C LEU A 53 -17.10 -3.10 2.86
N VAL A 54 -16.42 -2.31 3.70
CA VAL A 54 -15.35 -2.79 4.58
C VAL A 54 -15.86 -3.92 5.48
N GLY A 55 -17.04 -3.78 6.10
CA GLY A 55 -17.63 -4.81 6.95
C GLY A 55 -17.94 -6.12 6.21
N ARG A 56 -18.21 -6.08 4.90
CA ARG A 56 -18.38 -7.27 4.06
C ARG A 56 -17.07 -7.92 3.63
N LEU A 57 -15.94 -7.20 3.72
CA LEU A 57 -14.64 -7.58 3.16
C LEU A 57 -13.54 -7.84 4.19
N ASP A 58 -13.72 -7.46 5.48
CA ASP A 58 -12.67 -7.51 6.49
C ASP A 58 -12.10 -8.92 6.74
N ALA A 59 -12.88 -9.97 6.50
CA ALA A 59 -12.40 -11.35 6.51
C ALA A 59 -11.60 -11.73 5.26
N ALA A 60 -11.82 -11.07 4.12
CA ALA A 60 -11.23 -11.40 2.82
C ALA A 60 -9.98 -10.57 2.49
N CYS A 61 -9.88 -9.34 2.97
CA CYS A 61 -8.73 -8.47 2.75
C CYS A 61 -8.39 -7.63 3.99
N THR A 62 -7.16 -7.10 4.03
CA THR A 62 -6.64 -6.32 5.16
C THR A 62 -6.22 -4.91 4.77
N TRP A 63 -6.31 -4.58 3.48
CA TRP A 63 -5.92 -3.29 2.95
C TRP A 63 -7.05 -2.64 2.18
N PHE A 64 -7.30 -1.36 2.47
CA PHE A 64 -8.28 -0.55 1.77
C PHE A 64 -7.66 0.75 1.27
N LYS A 65 -7.94 1.12 0.01
CA LYS A 65 -7.58 2.41 -0.55
C LYS A 65 -8.72 3.41 -0.38
N VAL A 66 -8.43 4.53 0.26
CA VAL A 66 -9.32 5.70 0.27
C VAL A 66 -8.77 6.70 -0.75
N GLY A 67 -9.51 6.90 -1.84
CA GLY A 67 -9.17 7.81 -2.93
C GLY A 67 -9.78 9.20 -2.78
N LEU A 68 -9.54 10.06 -3.79
CA LEU A 68 -9.97 11.46 -3.78
C LEU A 68 -11.49 11.61 -3.59
N GLU A 69 -12.31 10.85 -4.34
CA GLU A 69 -13.78 10.94 -4.27
C GLU A 69 -14.27 10.77 -2.83
N LEU A 70 -13.96 9.64 -2.22
CA LEU A 70 -14.41 9.33 -0.86
C LEU A 70 -13.81 10.27 0.17
N PHE A 71 -12.53 10.64 0.04
CA PHE A 71 -11.88 11.53 0.99
C PHE A 71 -12.44 12.95 0.94
N VAL A 72 -12.75 13.46 -0.25
CA VAL A 72 -13.38 14.78 -0.42
C VAL A 72 -14.82 14.78 0.09
N ALA A 73 -15.56 13.71 -0.17
CA ALA A 73 -16.96 13.59 0.27
C ALA A 73 -17.13 13.43 1.79
N ALA A 74 -16.24 12.65 2.43
CA ALA A 74 -16.39 12.23 3.82
C ALA A 74 -15.37 12.85 4.80
N GLY A 75 -14.30 13.47 4.28
CA GLY A 75 -13.21 13.99 5.11
C GLY A 75 -12.37 12.88 5.76
N PRO A 76 -11.41 13.26 6.62
CA PRO A 76 -10.45 12.33 7.23
C PRO A 76 -11.07 11.31 8.18
N THR A 77 -12.24 11.60 8.76
CA THR A 77 -12.91 10.70 9.72
C THR A 77 -13.34 9.37 9.09
N VAL A 78 -13.39 9.28 7.76
CA VAL A 78 -13.69 8.02 7.05
C VAL A 78 -12.66 6.92 7.32
N LEU A 79 -11.44 7.28 7.73
CA LEU A 79 -10.38 6.32 8.01
C LEU A 79 -10.56 5.61 9.35
N GLU A 80 -11.13 6.29 10.35
CA GLU A 80 -11.20 5.80 11.74
C GLU A 80 -11.88 4.42 11.86
N PRO A 81 -13.08 4.17 11.29
CA PRO A 81 -13.71 2.86 11.40
C PRO A 81 -12.97 1.74 10.65
N ILE A 82 -12.20 2.07 9.62
CA ILE A 82 -11.36 1.11 8.88
C ILE A 82 -10.18 0.70 9.76
N LEU A 83 -9.50 1.67 10.34
CA LEU A 83 -8.35 1.46 11.23
C LEU A 83 -8.76 0.72 12.52
N ALA A 84 -9.93 1.04 13.09
CA ALA A 84 -10.47 0.39 14.28
C ALA A 84 -10.73 -1.12 14.10
N ARG A 85 -10.89 -1.58 12.85
CA ARG A 85 -11.00 -3.01 12.49
C ARG A 85 -9.62 -3.70 12.35
N GLY A 86 -8.52 -2.99 12.60
CA GLY A 86 -7.15 -3.51 12.38
C GLY A 86 -6.73 -3.56 10.91
N CYS A 87 -7.52 -2.96 10.02
CA CYS A 87 -7.18 -2.88 8.60
C CYS A 87 -6.17 -1.76 8.34
N SER A 88 -5.39 -1.91 7.27
CA SER A 88 -4.45 -0.89 6.80
C SER A 88 -5.09 0.02 5.75
N VAL A 89 -4.76 1.29 5.79
CA VAL A 89 -5.26 2.29 4.82
C VAL A 89 -4.14 2.76 3.90
N PHE A 90 -4.42 2.68 2.61
CA PHE A 90 -3.69 3.35 1.55
C PHE A 90 -4.45 4.64 1.20
N LEU A 91 -3.92 5.81 1.61
CA LEU A 91 -4.50 7.11 1.33
C LEU A 91 -4.00 7.64 -0.01
N ASP A 92 -4.86 7.54 -1.04
CA ASP A 92 -4.50 7.80 -2.44
C ASP A 92 -4.97 9.19 -2.90
N LEU A 93 -4.32 10.24 -2.37
CA LEU A 93 -4.66 11.65 -2.62
C LEU A 93 -3.89 12.26 -3.79
N LYS A 94 -2.82 11.61 -4.26
CA LYS A 94 -1.99 12.06 -5.38
C LYS A 94 -1.56 13.53 -5.23
N LEU A 95 -1.03 13.88 -4.04
CA LEU A 95 -0.63 15.25 -3.71
C LEU A 95 0.32 15.81 -4.77
N HIS A 96 -0.02 16.99 -5.29
CA HIS A 96 0.71 17.66 -6.37
C HIS A 96 0.53 19.17 -6.26
N ASP A 97 1.50 19.86 -5.70
CA ASP A 97 1.51 21.30 -5.49
C ASP A 97 2.97 21.77 -5.30
N ILE A 98 3.19 23.05 -4.98
CA ILE A 98 4.51 23.55 -4.62
C ILE A 98 5.07 22.82 -3.40
N PRO A 99 6.41 22.69 -3.25
CA PRO A 99 7.05 21.84 -2.24
C PRO A 99 6.55 22.08 -0.81
N ASN A 100 6.39 23.34 -0.39
CA ASN A 100 5.95 23.67 0.96
C ASN A 100 4.52 23.21 1.25
N THR A 101 3.60 23.36 0.28
CA THR A 101 2.21 22.93 0.40
C THR A 101 2.14 21.41 0.52
N VAL A 102 2.87 20.67 -0.35
CA VAL A 102 2.91 19.21 -0.30
C VAL A 102 3.52 18.72 1.02
N ALA A 103 4.60 19.32 1.50
CA ALA A 103 5.18 18.99 2.80
C ALA A 103 4.18 19.17 3.96
N GLY A 104 3.40 20.25 3.94
CA GLY A 104 2.31 20.49 4.91
C GLY A 104 1.22 19.44 4.85
N ALA A 105 0.76 19.10 3.63
CA ALA A 105 -0.27 18.09 3.40
C ALA A 105 0.21 16.70 3.84
N VAL A 106 1.46 16.33 3.53
CA VAL A 106 2.08 15.06 3.95
C VAL A 106 2.12 14.94 5.48
N ARG A 107 2.55 16.00 6.20
CA ARG A 107 2.53 16.01 7.69
C ARG A 107 1.13 15.81 8.24
N SER A 108 0.14 16.52 7.68
CA SER A 108 -1.26 16.39 8.10
C SER A 108 -1.79 14.97 7.85
N ALA A 109 -1.53 14.40 6.67
CA ALA A 109 -1.95 13.05 6.31
C ALA A 109 -1.26 11.97 7.16
N ALA A 110 0.00 12.17 7.55
CA ALA A 110 0.73 11.24 8.41
C ALA A 110 0.05 11.04 9.78
N GLY A 111 -0.62 12.10 10.31
CA GLY A 111 -1.38 12.02 11.56
C GLY A 111 -2.67 11.20 11.47
N LEU A 112 -3.13 10.81 10.28
CA LEU A 112 -4.38 10.08 10.08
C LEU A 112 -4.25 8.56 10.23
N GLY A 113 -3.05 8.02 10.48
CA GLY A 113 -2.82 6.59 10.67
C GLY A 113 -2.77 5.76 9.38
N ALA A 114 -2.78 6.38 8.21
CA ALA A 114 -2.59 5.68 6.94
C ALA A 114 -1.18 5.07 6.87
N ARG A 115 -1.07 3.91 6.22
CA ARG A 115 0.21 3.19 6.04
C ARG A 115 0.90 3.55 4.73
N MET A 116 0.16 4.05 3.74
CA MET A 116 0.67 4.51 2.45
C MET A 116 0.00 5.82 2.06
N LEU A 117 0.74 6.72 1.40
CA LEU A 117 0.26 8.01 0.90
C LEU A 117 0.88 8.30 -0.46
N THR A 118 0.08 8.76 -1.43
CA THR A 118 0.58 9.10 -2.76
C THR A 118 0.92 10.57 -2.93
N VAL A 119 2.02 10.79 -3.66
CA VAL A 119 2.42 12.08 -4.25
C VAL A 119 2.69 11.89 -5.74
N HIS A 120 2.47 12.91 -6.57
CA HIS A 120 2.81 12.82 -7.99
C HIS A 120 4.31 13.00 -8.24
N ALA A 121 4.94 12.09 -8.97
CA ALA A 121 6.36 12.22 -9.35
C ALA A 121 6.59 13.45 -10.27
N SER A 122 5.59 13.80 -11.09
CA SER A 122 5.64 14.98 -11.98
C SER A 122 5.72 16.33 -11.24
N GLY A 123 5.54 16.37 -9.92
CA GLY A 123 5.80 17.56 -9.12
C GLY A 123 7.28 17.95 -9.01
N GLY A 124 8.17 17.08 -9.49
CA GLY A 124 9.61 17.37 -9.60
C GLY A 124 10.40 17.03 -8.34
N PRO A 125 11.75 17.08 -8.44
CA PRO A 125 12.63 16.60 -7.36
C PRO A 125 12.49 17.41 -6.08
N ALA A 126 12.29 18.72 -6.16
CA ALA A 126 12.14 19.56 -4.97
C ALA A 126 10.87 19.24 -4.17
N MET A 127 9.74 18.98 -4.85
CA MET A 127 8.49 18.59 -4.21
C MET A 127 8.62 17.20 -3.55
N LEU A 128 9.22 16.24 -4.23
CA LEU A 128 9.42 14.89 -3.69
C LEU A 128 10.35 14.90 -2.48
N ALA A 129 11.44 15.65 -2.53
CA ALA A 129 12.35 15.83 -1.40
C ALA A 129 11.65 16.46 -0.20
N ALA A 130 10.86 17.53 -0.41
CA ALA A 130 10.09 18.19 0.65
C ALA A 130 9.03 17.25 1.26
N ALA A 131 8.35 16.45 0.44
CA ALA A 131 7.40 15.45 0.91
C ALA A 131 8.08 14.39 1.81
N ARG A 132 9.26 13.91 1.42
CA ARG A 132 10.01 12.92 2.17
C ARG A 132 10.53 13.49 3.50
N THR A 133 11.14 14.68 3.47
CA THR A 133 11.64 15.35 4.68
C THR A 133 10.51 15.66 5.68
N ALA A 134 9.29 15.86 5.19
CA ALA A 134 8.12 16.09 6.04
C ALA A 134 7.76 14.90 6.96
N LEU A 135 8.27 13.70 6.68
CA LEU A 135 8.06 12.48 7.48
C LEU A 135 9.23 12.15 8.43
N GLU A 136 10.34 12.86 8.33
CA GLU A 136 11.51 12.63 9.19
C GLU A 136 11.18 12.87 10.66
N GLY A 137 11.64 11.94 11.52
CA GLY A 137 11.39 12.01 12.97
C GLY A 137 10.01 11.52 13.42
N LEU A 138 9.10 11.16 12.52
CA LEU A 138 7.83 10.55 12.90
C LEU A 138 8.02 9.09 13.31
N ALA A 139 7.33 8.66 14.37
CA ALA A 139 7.45 7.29 14.90
C ALA A 139 6.90 6.22 13.92
N ASN A 140 5.80 6.51 13.23
CA ASN A 140 5.13 5.59 12.32
C ASN A 140 4.70 6.34 11.05
N PRO A 141 5.65 6.81 10.22
CA PRO A 141 5.30 7.53 9.00
C PRO A 141 4.63 6.60 7.98
N PRO A 142 3.70 7.11 7.17
CA PRO A 142 3.23 6.38 6.00
C PRO A 142 4.37 6.21 4.99
N GLU A 143 4.36 5.12 4.25
CA GLU A 143 5.21 4.98 3.08
C GLU A 143 4.73 5.92 1.97
N LEU A 144 5.62 6.79 1.46
CA LEU A 144 5.31 7.64 0.31
C LEU A 144 5.46 6.87 -0.99
N LEU A 145 4.40 6.90 -1.79
CA LEU A 145 4.36 6.30 -3.11
C LEU A 145 4.37 7.39 -4.18
N ALA A 146 5.40 7.41 -5.02
CA ALA A 146 5.48 8.32 -6.16
C ALA A 146 4.65 7.78 -7.33
N VAL A 147 3.57 8.48 -7.68
CA VAL A 147 2.74 8.14 -8.86
C VAL A 147 3.49 8.56 -10.11
N THR A 148 3.79 7.62 -10.99
CA THR A 148 4.49 7.86 -12.25
C THR A 148 3.53 8.43 -13.30
N MET A 149 2.88 7.57 -14.07
CA MET A 149 1.87 7.96 -15.06
C MET A 149 0.52 7.33 -14.70
N LEU A 150 -0.56 8.09 -14.88
CA LEU A 150 -1.90 7.57 -14.64
C LEU A 150 -2.21 6.42 -15.62
N THR A 151 -2.80 5.35 -15.12
CA THR A 151 -3.12 4.16 -15.95
C THR A 151 -4.19 4.40 -17.01
N SER A 152 -4.95 5.49 -16.88
CA SER A 152 -5.91 5.97 -17.89
C SER A 152 -5.26 6.76 -19.03
N MET A 153 -3.99 7.19 -18.87
CA MET A 153 -3.31 8.01 -19.85
C MET A 153 -2.72 7.16 -20.98
N ASP A 154 -3.00 7.56 -22.21
CA ASP A 154 -2.40 7.03 -23.43
C ASP A 154 -1.40 8.02 -24.05
N VAL A 155 -0.78 7.62 -25.17
CA VAL A 155 0.22 8.44 -25.88
C VAL A 155 -0.38 9.77 -26.38
N ALA A 156 -1.63 9.76 -26.85
CA ALA A 156 -2.28 10.98 -27.36
C ALA A 156 -2.52 11.99 -26.23
N GLN A 157 -3.01 11.53 -25.08
CA GLN A 157 -3.22 12.36 -23.89
C GLN A 157 -1.89 12.89 -23.32
N ALA A 158 -0.85 12.05 -23.31
CA ALA A 158 0.48 12.46 -22.89
C ALA A 158 1.04 13.56 -23.81
N SER A 159 0.90 13.40 -25.12
CA SER A 159 1.31 14.41 -26.10
C SER A 159 0.52 15.71 -25.97
N ALA A 160 -0.79 15.63 -25.68
CA ALA A 160 -1.64 16.81 -25.50
C ALA A 160 -1.22 17.71 -24.32
N ILE A 161 -0.54 17.15 -23.32
CA ILE A 161 0.01 17.91 -22.18
C ILE A 161 1.51 18.21 -22.36
N GLY A 162 2.04 18.05 -23.56
CA GLY A 162 3.42 18.42 -23.91
C GLY A 162 4.47 17.35 -23.58
N LEU A 163 4.09 16.12 -23.24
CA LEU A 163 5.04 15.03 -23.06
C LEU A 163 5.44 14.44 -24.42
N GLY A 164 6.66 14.73 -24.86
CA GLY A 164 7.20 14.25 -26.13
C GLY A 164 7.85 12.87 -26.08
N ARG A 165 7.89 12.21 -24.93
CA ARG A 165 8.48 10.88 -24.73
C ARG A 165 7.41 9.80 -24.83
N GLY A 166 7.82 8.57 -25.16
CA GLY A 166 6.97 7.40 -24.99
C GLY A 166 6.56 7.20 -23.53
N LEU A 167 5.41 6.57 -23.28
CA LEU A 167 4.91 6.39 -21.90
C LEU A 167 5.90 5.63 -21.02
N SER A 168 6.51 4.56 -21.53
CA SER A 168 7.48 3.76 -20.77
C SER A 168 8.71 4.58 -20.41
N ASP A 169 9.27 5.36 -21.36
CA ASP A 169 10.42 6.24 -21.09
C ASP A 169 10.08 7.32 -20.07
N GLN A 170 8.84 7.84 -20.12
CA GLN A 170 8.37 8.82 -19.15
C GLN A 170 8.22 8.21 -17.75
N VAL A 171 7.70 6.98 -17.64
CA VAL A 171 7.61 6.25 -16.37
C VAL A 171 8.99 6.01 -15.78
N GLU A 172 9.96 5.55 -16.59
CA GLU A 172 11.33 5.35 -16.13
C GLU A 172 11.99 6.65 -15.66
N LEU A 173 11.81 7.75 -16.39
CA LEU A 173 12.31 9.07 -16.01
C LEU A 173 11.76 9.48 -14.63
N LEU A 174 10.44 9.38 -14.44
CA LEU A 174 9.78 9.75 -13.20
C LEU A 174 10.20 8.83 -12.03
N ALA A 175 10.37 7.52 -12.29
CA ALA A 175 10.85 6.58 -11.30
C ALA A 175 12.30 6.89 -10.87
N ARG A 176 13.21 7.15 -11.82
CA ARG A 176 14.60 7.56 -11.54
C ARG A 176 14.65 8.86 -10.73
N MET A 177 13.85 9.85 -11.11
CA MET A 177 13.75 11.10 -10.36
C MET A 177 13.24 10.87 -8.94
N GLY A 178 12.23 10.02 -8.76
CA GLY A 178 11.74 9.62 -7.44
C GLY A 178 12.82 8.95 -6.60
N LEU A 179 13.55 7.98 -7.16
CA LEU A 179 14.67 7.30 -6.49
C LEU A 179 15.76 8.29 -6.05
N ASN A 180 16.13 9.23 -6.92
CA ASN A 180 17.11 10.26 -6.61
C ASN A 180 16.65 11.21 -5.50
N ALA A 181 15.33 11.43 -5.38
CA ALA A 181 14.73 12.17 -4.28
C ALA A 181 14.52 11.31 -3.01
N GLY A 182 14.98 10.06 -3.00
CA GLY A 182 14.90 9.15 -1.87
C GLY A 182 13.58 8.39 -1.73
N MET A 183 12.68 8.43 -2.73
CA MET A 183 11.48 7.60 -2.75
C MET A 183 11.84 6.11 -2.87
N ARG A 184 11.06 5.25 -2.21
CA ARG A 184 11.21 3.80 -2.28
C ARG A 184 9.92 3.09 -2.68
N GLY A 185 8.81 3.83 -2.77
CA GLY A 185 7.51 3.35 -3.19
C GLY A 185 7.05 4.04 -4.49
N PHE A 186 6.41 3.26 -5.38
CA PHE A 186 5.92 3.76 -6.66
C PHE A 186 4.55 3.19 -6.99
N VAL A 187 3.76 4.01 -7.72
CA VAL A 187 2.54 3.55 -8.39
C VAL A 187 2.79 3.59 -9.89
N CYS A 188 2.65 2.45 -10.56
CA CYS A 188 2.81 2.29 -12.01
C CYS A 188 1.76 1.34 -12.58
N SER A 189 1.59 1.29 -13.90
CA SER A 189 0.69 0.33 -14.53
C SER A 189 1.32 -1.06 -14.61
N PRO A 190 0.52 -2.13 -14.84
CA PRO A 190 1.05 -3.48 -15.02
C PRO A 190 2.14 -3.59 -16.09
N GLN A 191 2.05 -2.79 -17.15
CA GLN A 191 2.98 -2.83 -18.29
C GLN A 191 4.39 -2.35 -17.92
N GLU A 192 4.53 -1.49 -16.91
CA GLU A 192 5.82 -0.93 -16.50
C GLU A 192 6.42 -1.62 -15.26
N VAL A 193 5.72 -2.57 -14.64
CA VAL A 193 6.17 -3.20 -13.37
C VAL A 193 7.59 -3.74 -13.48
N SER A 194 7.90 -4.52 -14.51
CA SER A 194 9.22 -5.13 -14.67
C SER A 194 10.32 -4.09 -14.82
N ALA A 195 10.08 -3.03 -15.61
CA ALA A 195 11.05 -1.96 -15.80
C ALA A 195 11.28 -1.16 -14.51
N VAL A 196 10.20 -0.79 -13.80
CA VAL A 196 10.31 -0.08 -12.54
C VAL A 196 10.95 -0.97 -11.46
N ARG A 197 10.64 -2.27 -11.41
CA ARG A 197 11.27 -3.23 -10.49
C ARG A 197 12.78 -3.36 -10.75
N ALA A 198 13.19 -3.50 -12.01
CA ALA A 198 14.60 -3.57 -12.38
C ALA A 198 15.35 -2.29 -11.99
N LEU A 199 14.70 -1.13 -12.11
CA LEU A 199 15.26 0.17 -11.77
C LEU A 199 15.34 0.41 -10.25
N ALA A 200 14.26 0.10 -9.53
CA ALA A 200 14.11 0.44 -8.12
C ALA A 200 14.70 -0.63 -7.16
N GLY A 201 14.97 -1.83 -7.68
CA GLY A 201 15.49 -2.96 -6.90
C GLY A 201 14.39 -3.75 -6.17
N PRO A 202 14.75 -4.88 -5.54
CA PRO A 202 13.79 -5.82 -4.93
C PRO A 202 13.04 -5.25 -3.73
N GLU A 203 13.66 -4.33 -2.98
CA GLU A 203 13.10 -3.76 -1.74
C GLU A 203 12.09 -2.64 -1.98
N ALA A 204 11.95 -2.15 -3.22
CA ALA A 204 11.00 -1.09 -3.51
C ALA A 204 9.56 -1.59 -3.44
N THR A 205 8.66 -0.77 -2.92
CA THR A 205 7.22 -1.05 -2.92
C THR A 205 6.59 -0.61 -4.24
N LEU A 206 6.07 -1.56 -5.01
CA LEU A 206 5.32 -1.30 -6.24
C LEU A 206 3.85 -1.59 -6.03
N VAL A 207 3.03 -0.54 -6.06
CA VAL A 207 1.56 -0.61 -5.95
C VAL A 207 0.97 -0.45 -7.34
N VAL A 208 0.22 -1.44 -7.80
CA VAL A 208 -0.20 -1.56 -9.20
C VAL A 208 -1.72 -1.57 -9.30
N PRO A 209 -2.34 -0.48 -9.78
CA PRO A 209 -3.76 -0.44 -10.19
C PRO A 209 -3.93 -0.96 -11.62
N GLY A 210 -5.19 -0.99 -12.09
CA GLY A 210 -5.48 -1.50 -13.43
C GLY A 210 -5.52 -3.02 -13.52
N ILE A 211 -5.75 -3.67 -12.39
CA ILE A 211 -5.84 -5.13 -12.30
C ILE A 211 -7.23 -5.59 -12.67
N ARG A 212 -7.30 -6.60 -13.55
CA ARG A 212 -8.53 -7.23 -14.00
C ARG A 212 -8.37 -8.75 -13.98
N PRO A 213 -9.19 -9.48 -13.20
CA PRO A 213 -9.27 -10.92 -13.32
C PRO A 213 -9.59 -11.34 -14.76
N ALA A 214 -9.19 -12.53 -15.16
CA ALA A 214 -9.46 -13.04 -16.50
C ALA A 214 -10.97 -12.99 -16.82
N GLY A 215 -11.32 -12.45 -17.99
CA GLY A 215 -12.71 -12.31 -18.43
C GLY A 215 -13.49 -11.11 -17.86
N SER A 216 -12.88 -10.27 -17.05
CA SER A 216 -13.52 -9.05 -16.52
C SER A 216 -13.50 -7.90 -17.53
N ASP A 217 -14.50 -7.00 -17.44
CA ASP A 217 -14.56 -5.77 -18.25
C ASP A 217 -13.37 -4.84 -17.92
N PRO A 218 -12.61 -4.36 -18.92
CA PRO A 218 -11.52 -3.41 -18.72
C PRO A 218 -11.99 -2.04 -18.17
N GLY A 219 -13.22 -1.61 -18.51
CA GLY A 219 -13.77 -0.31 -18.15
C GLY A 219 -12.93 0.85 -18.71
N ASP A 220 -12.64 1.85 -17.88
CA ASP A 220 -11.83 3.04 -18.21
C ASP A 220 -10.30 2.79 -18.20
N GLN A 221 -9.86 1.60 -17.78
CA GLN A 221 -8.44 1.25 -17.70
C GLN A 221 -7.92 0.82 -19.08
N LYS A 222 -6.87 1.49 -19.56
CA LYS A 222 -6.26 1.21 -20.88
C LYS A 222 -5.07 0.26 -20.79
N ARG A 223 -4.47 0.10 -19.61
CA ARG A 223 -3.26 -0.68 -19.35
C ARG A 223 -3.56 -1.66 -18.22
N ILE A 224 -4.12 -2.81 -18.58
CA ILE A 224 -4.59 -3.86 -17.66
C ILE A 224 -3.74 -5.12 -17.75
N ALA A 225 -3.73 -5.91 -16.68
CA ALA A 225 -3.21 -7.28 -16.63
C ALA A 225 -3.93 -8.08 -15.53
N THR A 226 -3.72 -9.40 -15.54
CA THR A 226 -4.28 -10.29 -14.51
C THR A 226 -3.53 -10.16 -13.18
N PRO A 227 -4.18 -10.51 -12.05
CA PRO A 227 -3.55 -10.53 -10.73
C PRO A 227 -2.26 -11.35 -10.67
N ALA A 228 -2.31 -12.61 -11.10
CA ALA A 228 -1.16 -13.51 -11.04
C ALA A 228 0.02 -13.04 -11.92
N GLU A 229 -0.27 -12.60 -13.15
CA GLU A 229 0.74 -12.07 -14.06
C GLU A 229 1.45 -10.86 -13.46
N THR A 230 0.70 -9.91 -12.93
CA THR A 230 1.26 -8.67 -12.35
C THR A 230 2.17 -8.95 -11.15
N LEU A 231 1.83 -9.94 -10.30
CA LEU A 231 2.72 -10.36 -9.21
C LEU A 231 4.01 -11.00 -9.73
N ARG A 232 3.94 -11.85 -10.77
CA ARG A 232 5.14 -12.45 -11.38
C ARG A 232 6.07 -11.40 -11.99
N LEU A 233 5.52 -10.28 -12.49
CA LEU A 233 6.30 -9.15 -12.98
C LEU A 233 6.99 -8.37 -11.86
N GLY A 234 6.67 -8.61 -10.59
CA GLY A 234 7.34 -8.04 -9.43
C GLY A 234 6.54 -6.97 -8.68
N ALA A 235 5.21 -6.89 -8.86
CA ALA A 235 4.37 -6.02 -8.05
C ALA A 235 4.40 -6.43 -6.57
N SER A 236 4.39 -5.45 -5.65
CA SER A 236 4.28 -5.69 -4.22
C SER A 236 2.82 -5.76 -3.77
N TYR A 237 1.99 -4.87 -4.29
CA TYR A 237 0.55 -4.79 -4.00
C TYR A 237 -0.25 -4.58 -5.27
N LEU A 238 -1.45 -5.15 -5.29
CA LEU A 238 -2.42 -4.98 -6.38
C LEU A 238 -3.64 -4.21 -5.90
N VAL A 239 -4.05 -3.18 -6.66
CA VAL A 239 -5.24 -2.38 -6.35
C VAL A 239 -6.40 -2.82 -7.24
N VAL A 240 -7.47 -3.30 -6.63
CA VAL A 240 -8.69 -3.74 -7.30
C VAL A 240 -9.89 -2.97 -6.76
N SER A 241 -10.77 -2.50 -7.63
CA SER A 241 -12.02 -1.81 -7.29
C SER A 241 -13.23 -2.57 -7.85
N ARG A 242 -13.79 -2.13 -8.98
CA ARG A 242 -15.04 -2.64 -9.57
C ARG A 242 -15.21 -4.15 -9.63
N PRO A 243 -14.19 -4.96 -9.97
CA PRO A 243 -14.32 -6.42 -9.93
C PRO A 243 -14.74 -6.97 -8.57
N ILE A 244 -14.47 -6.23 -7.49
CA ILE A 244 -14.87 -6.59 -6.12
C ILE A 244 -16.09 -5.77 -5.70
N THR A 245 -16.01 -4.45 -5.80
CA THR A 245 -17.00 -3.54 -5.20
C THR A 245 -18.38 -3.60 -5.86
N GLN A 246 -18.43 -3.99 -7.13
CA GLN A 246 -19.68 -4.14 -7.90
C GLN A 246 -20.15 -5.61 -8.04
N ALA A 247 -19.42 -6.56 -7.44
CA ALA A 247 -19.83 -7.95 -7.45
C ALA A 247 -21.07 -8.16 -6.55
N ALA A 248 -21.93 -9.11 -6.93
CA ALA A 248 -23.08 -9.51 -6.10
C ALA A 248 -22.62 -9.97 -4.71
N ASP A 249 -21.50 -10.70 -4.65
CA ASP A 249 -20.80 -11.07 -3.43
C ASP A 249 -19.34 -10.56 -3.48
N PRO A 250 -19.05 -9.39 -2.89
CA PRO A 250 -17.70 -8.83 -2.85
C PRO A 250 -16.69 -9.70 -2.11
N ALA A 251 -17.12 -10.43 -1.07
CA ALA A 251 -16.20 -11.28 -0.30
C ALA A 251 -15.76 -12.49 -1.14
N ALA A 252 -16.69 -13.14 -1.84
CA ALA A 252 -16.38 -14.23 -2.76
C ALA A 252 -15.50 -13.74 -3.92
N ALA A 253 -15.78 -12.55 -4.48
CA ALA A 253 -14.96 -11.97 -5.54
C ALA A 253 -13.54 -11.66 -5.07
N ALA A 254 -13.36 -11.09 -3.88
CA ALA A 254 -12.04 -10.84 -3.28
C ALA A 254 -11.30 -12.15 -3.03
N ALA A 255 -11.97 -13.19 -2.49
CA ALA A 255 -11.36 -14.49 -2.24
C ALA A 255 -10.90 -15.17 -3.55
N ALA A 256 -11.66 -15.08 -4.63
CA ALA A 256 -11.28 -15.60 -5.93
C ALA A 256 -10.01 -14.91 -6.48
N ILE A 257 -9.91 -13.57 -6.34
CA ILE A 257 -8.73 -12.81 -6.73
C ILE A 257 -7.52 -13.20 -5.87
N VAL A 258 -7.69 -13.34 -4.55
CA VAL A 258 -6.62 -13.82 -3.65
C VAL A 258 -6.14 -15.22 -4.05
N ALA A 259 -7.05 -16.12 -4.40
CA ALA A 259 -6.70 -17.46 -4.87
C ALA A 259 -5.89 -17.41 -6.18
N GLU A 260 -6.28 -16.56 -7.14
CA GLU A 260 -5.50 -16.32 -8.36
C GLU A 260 -4.11 -15.76 -8.05
N MET A 261 -4.02 -14.74 -7.18
CA MET A 261 -2.74 -14.16 -6.75
C MET A 261 -1.82 -15.20 -6.12
N ALA A 262 -2.38 -16.12 -5.32
CA ALA A 262 -1.60 -17.15 -4.62
C ALA A 262 -0.90 -18.13 -5.58
N THR A 263 -1.38 -18.27 -6.82
CA THR A 263 -0.71 -19.10 -7.85
C THR A 263 0.62 -18.52 -8.34
N ALA A 264 0.93 -17.28 -7.96
CA ALA A 264 2.14 -16.56 -8.36
C ALA A 264 3.14 -16.38 -7.20
N LEU A 265 2.83 -16.89 -6.02
CA LEU A 265 3.63 -16.79 -4.80
C LEU A 265 4.10 -18.16 -4.34
#